data_f8a6a07bb977f10d838a9c07d521495c
#
_entry.id   f8a6a07bb977f10d838a9c07d521495c
#
_cell.length_a   1.000
_cell.length_b   1.000
_cell.length_c   1.000
_cell.angle_alpha   90.00
_cell.angle_beta   90.00
_cell.angle_gamma   90.00
#
_symmetry.space_group_name_H-M   'P 1'
#
loop_
_entity.id
_entity.type
_entity.pdbx_description
1 polymer ?
#
loop_
_entity_poly.entity_id
_entity_poly.type
_entity_poly.pdbx_seq_one_letter_code
_entity_poly.pdbx_strand_id
1 'polypeptide(L)'
;RDPNLLVGFDKSDDASVYKVSDDLALVQTVDFFPPIADDPYLFGQIAATNALSDVYAMGGEPKLCLNIMAVPESMPKEAVHQLLRGGYNKVYEAGALITGGHSILDDEPKYGLAVTGFVHPDRVLTNSGARPGDVLLLTKPIGIGVLTTAQKAEMLSAEGRALAEELMTTLNKSARDAMVKYRVHACTDVTGFGLLGHSYEMAQGSDVELELEVDAIDL
;
A
#
# COMPACT_ATOMS: atom_id res chain seq x y z
N ARG A 1 -23.24 -10.30 -12.53
CA ARG A 1 -22.36 -9.75 -11.48
C ARG A 1 -23.02 -9.99 -10.12
N ASP A 2 -22.23 -10.38 -9.11
CA ASP A 2 -22.71 -10.50 -7.74
C ASP A 2 -22.98 -9.10 -7.19
N PRO A 3 -24.21 -8.80 -6.69
CA PRO A 3 -24.55 -7.48 -6.17
C PRO A 3 -23.77 -7.11 -4.89
N ASN A 4 -23.16 -8.08 -4.22
CA ASN A 4 -22.35 -7.86 -3.04
C ASN A 4 -20.91 -7.47 -3.37
N LEU A 5 -20.44 -7.64 -4.62
CA LEU A 5 -19.15 -7.13 -5.05
C LEU A 5 -19.28 -5.62 -5.29
N LEU A 6 -18.85 -4.83 -4.28
CA LEU A 6 -18.94 -3.37 -4.32
C LEU A 6 -17.85 -2.76 -5.20
N VAL A 7 -16.62 -3.29 -5.09
CA VAL A 7 -15.45 -2.85 -5.85
C VAL A 7 -14.71 -4.08 -6.38
N GLY A 8 -14.41 -4.06 -7.68
CA GLY A 8 -13.62 -5.07 -8.38
C GLY A 8 -12.53 -4.37 -9.21
N PHE A 9 -11.98 -5.06 -10.20
CA PHE A 9 -10.86 -4.57 -11.02
C PHE A 9 -11.26 -3.59 -12.15
N ASP A 10 -12.53 -3.26 -12.28
CA ASP A 10 -13.05 -2.51 -13.47
C ASP A 10 -12.54 -1.06 -13.55
N LYS A 11 -12.11 -0.46 -12.43
CA LYS A 11 -11.71 0.95 -12.33
C LYS A 11 -10.31 1.14 -11.74
N SER A 12 -9.50 0.10 -11.70
CA SER A 12 -8.13 0.14 -11.12
C SER A 12 -8.10 0.62 -9.67
N ASP A 13 -9.13 0.25 -8.88
CA ASP A 13 -9.14 0.52 -7.44
C ASP A 13 -8.05 -0.32 -6.73
N ASP A 14 -7.55 0.18 -5.59
CA ASP A 14 -6.40 -0.40 -4.86
C ASP A 14 -6.70 -1.80 -4.30
N ALA A 15 -7.95 -2.10 -3.96
CA ALA A 15 -8.35 -3.41 -3.48
C ALA A 15 -9.78 -3.80 -3.91
N SER A 16 -10.09 -5.09 -3.84
CA SER A 16 -11.46 -5.58 -4.01
C SER A 16 -12.26 -5.38 -2.72
N VAL A 17 -13.56 -5.07 -2.86
CA VAL A 17 -14.47 -4.90 -1.71
C VAL A 17 -15.72 -5.74 -1.90
N TYR A 18 -16.00 -6.61 -0.93
CA TYR A 18 -17.17 -7.49 -0.93
C TYR A 18 -18.04 -7.27 0.31
N LYS A 19 -19.30 -6.93 0.11
CA LYS A 19 -20.30 -6.73 1.18
C LYS A 19 -20.68 -8.08 1.80
N VAL A 20 -20.49 -8.20 3.12
CA VAL A 20 -20.85 -9.39 3.91
C VAL A 20 -22.21 -9.20 4.60
N SER A 21 -22.45 -8.00 5.13
CA SER A 21 -23.70 -7.60 5.79
C SER A 21 -23.97 -6.12 5.53
N ASP A 22 -25.02 -5.57 6.12
CA ASP A 22 -25.37 -4.16 5.92
C ASP A 22 -24.38 -3.20 6.60
N ASP A 23 -23.59 -3.68 7.57
CA ASP A 23 -22.63 -2.90 8.34
C ASP A 23 -21.16 -3.35 8.14
N LEU A 24 -20.93 -4.42 7.36
CA LEU A 24 -19.60 -4.98 7.14
C LEU A 24 -19.34 -5.31 5.67
N ALA A 25 -18.21 -4.81 5.17
CA ALA A 25 -17.59 -5.28 3.93
C ALA A 25 -16.14 -5.69 4.18
N LEU A 26 -15.69 -6.68 3.42
CA LEU A 26 -14.30 -7.12 3.38
C LEU A 26 -13.56 -6.32 2.31
N VAL A 27 -12.37 -5.83 2.64
CA VAL A 27 -11.37 -5.31 1.71
C VAL A 27 -10.30 -6.37 1.56
N GLN A 28 -10.00 -6.77 0.34
CA GLN A 28 -8.97 -7.78 0.06
C GLN A 28 -7.98 -7.29 -0.98
N THR A 29 -6.70 -7.42 -0.65
CA THR A 29 -5.59 -7.17 -1.55
C THR A 29 -4.50 -8.22 -1.41
N VAL A 30 -3.60 -8.26 -2.38
CA VAL A 30 -2.38 -9.08 -2.35
C VAL A 30 -1.26 -8.33 -3.05
N ASP A 31 -0.18 -8.09 -2.31
CA ASP A 31 1.03 -7.46 -2.83
C ASP A 31 2.27 -8.22 -2.37
N PHE A 32 3.14 -8.52 -3.32
CA PHE A 32 4.46 -9.10 -3.07
C PHE A 32 5.42 -8.75 -4.21
N PHE A 33 6.68 -8.53 -3.89
CA PHE A 33 7.68 -8.09 -4.85
C PHE A 33 9.11 -8.52 -4.43
N PRO A 34 10.09 -8.44 -5.36
CA PRO A 34 11.49 -8.71 -5.03
C PRO A 34 12.09 -7.62 -4.14
N PRO A 35 13.21 -7.90 -3.44
CA PRO A 35 13.83 -6.96 -2.51
C PRO A 35 14.16 -5.61 -3.16
N ILE A 36 13.82 -4.54 -2.45
CA ILE A 36 14.19 -3.16 -2.76
C ILE A 36 15.15 -2.56 -1.71
N ALA A 37 15.51 -3.36 -0.71
CA ALA A 37 16.49 -3.06 0.32
C ALA A 37 17.35 -4.30 0.58
N ASP A 38 18.63 -4.11 0.89
CA ASP A 38 19.58 -5.20 1.15
C ASP A 38 19.36 -5.84 2.52
N ASP A 39 18.89 -5.07 3.51
CA ASP A 39 18.54 -5.57 4.84
C ASP A 39 17.22 -6.33 4.80
N PRO A 40 17.22 -7.66 5.09
CA PRO A 40 16.01 -8.47 5.06
C PRO A 40 14.92 -7.97 6.03
N TYR A 41 15.31 -7.48 7.21
CA TYR A 41 14.35 -6.93 8.18
C TYR A 41 13.65 -5.68 7.62
N LEU A 42 14.43 -4.75 7.08
CA LEU A 42 13.91 -3.54 6.44
C LEU A 42 13.01 -3.88 5.25
N PHE A 43 13.44 -4.82 4.39
CA PHE A 43 12.62 -5.26 3.27
C PHE A 43 11.29 -5.87 3.74
N GLY A 44 11.30 -6.67 4.81
CA GLY A 44 10.09 -7.20 5.43
C GLY A 44 9.13 -6.09 5.90
N GLN A 45 9.66 -5.04 6.51
CA GLN A 45 8.87 -3.88 6.92
C GLN A 45 8.25 -3.15 5.73
N ILE A 46 9.03 -2.89 4.69
CA ILE A 46 8.57 -2.18 3.48
C ILE A 46 7.46 -2.97 2.78
N ALA A 47 7.68 -4.27 2.57
CA ALA A 47 6.71 -5.13 1.90
C ALA A 47 5.36 -5.20 2.65
N ALA A 48 5.41 -5.31 3.97
CA ALA A 48 4.20 -5.30 4.78
C ALA A 48 3.52 -3.92 4.77
N THR A 49 4.28 -2.83 4.86
CA THR A 49 3.74 -1.45 4.80
C THR A 49 3.02 -1.21 3.49
N ASN A 50 3.60 -1.66 2.37
CA ASN A 50 3.01 -1.53 1.04
C ASN A 50 1.69 -2.32 0.95
N ALA A 51 1.69 -3.60 1.29
CA ALA A 51 0.49 -4.44 1.20
C ALA A 51 -0.68 -3.97 2.12
N LEU A 52 -0.36 -3.32 3.24
CA LEU A 52 -1.36 -2.73 4.14
C LEU A 52 -1.95 -1.43 3.59
N SER A 53 -1.22 -0.74 2.70
CA SER A 53 -1.58 0.59 2.18
C SER A 53 -2.87 0.56 1.37
N ASP A 54 -3.08 -0.44 0.53
CA ASP A 54 -4.31 -0.60 -0.27
C ASP A 54 -5.56 -0.61 0.60
N VAL A 55 -5.50 -1.31 1.75
CA VAL A 55 -6.63 -1.35 2.68
C VAL A 55 -6.92 0.03 3.26
N TYR A 56 -5.87 0.81 3.58
CA TYR A 56 -6.03 2.17 4.06
C TYR A 56 -6.59 3.11 2.99
N ALA A 57 -6.15 2.97 1.73
CA ALA A 57 -6.67 3.74 0.60
C ALA A 57 -8.17 3.53 0.39
N MET A 58 -8.65 2.29 0.58
CA MET A 58 -10.08 1.97 0.54
C MET A 58 -10.88 2.41 1.79
N GLY A 59 -10.27 3.16 2.73
CA GLY A 59 -10.88 3.58 4.00
C GLY A 59 -10.99 2.46 5.04
N GLY A 60 -10.49 1.28 4.72
CA GLY A 60 -10.57 0.08 5.53
C GLY A 60 -9.59 0.04 6.70
N GLU A 61 -9.76 -0.92 7.56
CA GLU A 61 -8.89 -1.24 8.69
C GLU A 61 -8.34 -2.66 8.52
N PRO A 62 -7.03 -2.86 8.31
CA PRO A 62 -6.42 -4.19 8.20
C PRO A 62 -6.72 -5.03 9.46
N LYS A 63 -7.06 -6.29 9.27
CA LYS A 63 -7.38 -7.22 10.36
C LYS A 63 -6.56 -8.50 10.31
N LEU A 64 -6.50 -9.16 9.16
CA LEU A 64 -5.83 -10.44 8.99
C LEU A 64 -4.86 -10.36 7.82
N CYS A 65 -3.67 -10.93 8.02
CA CYS A 65 -2.63 -11.00 6.99
C CYS A 65 -2.12 -12.43 6.85
N LEU A 66 -1.85 -12.83 5.63
CA LEU A 66 -1.17 -14.07 5.27
C LEU A 66 0.15 -13.72 4.60
N ASN A 67 1.26 -14.31 5.07
CA ASN A 67 2.55 -14.17 4.41
C ASN A 67 2.54 -14.87 3.03
N ILE A 68 3.08 -14.20 2.02
CA ILE A 68 3.43 -14.79 0.73
C ILE A 68 4.92 -14.63 0.57
N MET A 69 5.63 -15.75 0.45
CA MET A 69 7.09 -15.74 0.42
C MET A 69 7.62 -16.76 -0.61
N ALA A 70 8.53 -16.30 -1.44
CA ALA A 70 9.35 -17.14 -2.30
C ALA A 70 10.82 -16.84 -1.98
N VAL A 71 11.64 -17.87 -1.76
CA VAL A 71 13.05 -17.69 -1.41
C VAL A 71 13.93 -18.76 -2.02
N PRO A 72 15.19 -18.42 -2.37
CA PRO A 72 16.16 -19.43 -2.80
C PRO A 72 16.49 -20.41 -1.67
N GLU A 73 16.73 -21.67 -2.03
CA GLU A 73 17.18 -22.70 -1.08
C GLU A 73 18.47 -22.29 -0.35
N SER A 74 19.31 -21.52 -1.04
CA SER A 74 20.58 -20.99 -0.50
C SER A 74 20.42 -19.82 0.46
N MET A 75 19.21 -19.25 0.60
CA MET A 75 19.01 -18.09 1.49
C MET A 75 19.23 -18.47 2.96
N PRO A 76 20.11 -17.76 3.71
CA PRO A 76 20.36 -18.05 5.11
C PRO A 76 19.07 -18.01 5.94
N LYS A 77 18.88 -19.00 6.81
CA LYS A 77 17.68 -19.06 7.68
C LYS A 77 17.51 -17.80 8.53
N GLU A 78 18.61 -17.18 8.97
CA GLU A 78 18.57 -15.93 9.71
C GLU A 78 18.01 -14.78 8.85
N ALA A 79 18.37 -14.70 7.57
CA ALA A 79 17.81 -13.70 6.65
C ALA A 79 16.30 -13.89 6.46
N VAL A 80 15.84 -15.14 6.31
CA VAL A 80 14.40 -15.46 6.27
C VAL A 80 13.70 -15.06 7.57
N HIS A 81 14.32 -15.32 8.73
CA HIS A 81 13.78 -14.95 10.03
C HIS A 81 13.66 -13.42 10.19
N GLN A 82 14.70 -12.66 9.79
CA GLN A 82 14.67 -11.20 9.84
C GLN A 82 13.62 -10.61 8.88
N LEU A 83 13.48 -11.17 7.68
CA LEU A 83 12.46 -10.79 6.72
C LEU A 83 11.05 -10.91 7.30
N LEU A 84 10.72 -12.09 7.81
CA LEU A 84 9.42 -12.35 8.45
C LEU A 84 9.22 -11.44 9.68
N ARG A 85 10.25 -11.26 10.52
CA ARG A 85 10.19 -10.40 11.70
C ARG A 85 9.87 -8.94 11.33
N GLY A 86 10.46 -8.42 10.24
CA GLY A 86 10.14 -7.10 9.71
C GLY A 86 8.67 -6.97 9.35
N GLY A 87 8.13 -7.93 8.60
CA GLY A 87 6.71 -8.00 8.25
C GLY A 87 5.79 -8.09 9.46
N TYR A 88 6.08 -8.97 10.41
CA TYR A 88 5.32 -9.11 11.67
C TYR A 88 5.24 -7.80 12.43
N ASN A 89 6.36 -7.09 12.59
CA ASN A 89 6.40 -5.85 13.36
C ASN A 89 5.48 -4.79 12.74
N LYS A 90 5.44 -4.67 11.41
CA LYS A 90 4.55 -3.71 10.73
C LYS A 90 3.08 -4.11 10.80
N VAL A 91 2.78 -5.37 10.67
CA VAL A 91 1.39 -5.87 10.82
C VAL A 91 0.87 -5.61 12.23
N TYR A 92 1.68 -5.85 13.26
CA TYR A 92 1.29 -5.55 14.64
C TYR A 92 1.19 -4.05 14.92
N GLU A 93 2.07 -3.22 14.34
CA GLU A 93 1.98 -1.76 14.41
C GLU A 93 0.66 -1.26 13.77
N ALA A 94 0.21 -1.89 12.69
CA ALA A 94 -1.08 -1.63 12.06
C ALA A 94 -2.27 -2.02 12.94
N GLY A 95 -2.08 -2.85 13.95
CA GLY A 95 -3.13 -3.43 14.78
C GLY A 95 -3.81 -4.65 14.14
N ALA A 96 -3.16 -5.27 13.17
CA ALA A 96 -3.59 -6.49 12.48
C ALA A 96 -2.84 -7.72 12.97
N LEU A 97 -3.23 -8.90 12.51
CA LEU A 97 -2.67 -10.19 12.90
C LEU A 97 -2.13 -10.94 11.67
N ILE A 98 -0.94 -11.51 11.77
CA ILE A 98 -0.50 -12.54 10.84
C ILE A 98 -1.06 -13.88 11.32
N THR A 99 -1.83 -14.54 10.46
CA THR A 99 -2.55 -15.79 10.79
C THR A 99 -2.03 -17.01 10.03
N GLY A 100 -0.99 -16.83 9.23
CA GLY A 100 -0.38 -17.90 8.46
C GLY A 100 0.27 -17.38 7.19
N GLY A 101 0.26 -18.20 6.16
CA GLY A 101 0.81 -17.86 4.85
C GLY A 101 1.28 -19.09 4.10
N HIS A 102 1.96 -18.84 2.99
CA HIS A 102 2.55 -19.86 2.15
C HIS A 102 3.95 -19.47 1.71
N SER A 103 4.86 -20.44 1.65
CA SER A 103 6.21 -20.24 1.14
C SER A 103 6.55 -21.28 0.08
N ILE A 104 7.28 -20.85 -0.93
CA ILE A 104 7.81 -21.72 -2.00
C ILE A 104 9.30 -21.45 -2.21
N LEU A 105 9.96 -22.37 -2.89
CA LEU A 105 11.30 -22.15 -3.42
C LEU A 105 11.19 -21.39 -4.75
N ASP A 106 12.08 -20.42 -4.95
CA ASP A 106 12.24 -19.64 -6.19
C ASP A 106 13.69 -19.21 -6.30
N ASP A 107 14.16 -18.90 -7.48
CA ASP A 107 15.53 -18.43 -7.71
C ASP A 107 15.75 -16.99 -7.17
N GLU A 108 14.69 -16.20 -7.07
CA GLU A 108 14.72 -14.81 -6.58
C GLU A 108 13.81 -14.64 -5.36
N PRO A 109 14.31 -14.01 -4.27
CA PRO A 109 13.47 -13.74 -3.12
C PRO A 109 12.30 -12.84 -3.50
N LYS A 110 11.11 -13.16 -2.98
CA LYS A 110 9.92 -12.30 -3.05
C LYS A 110 9.17 -12.41 -1.73
N TYR A 111 8.65 -11.30 -1.27
CA TYR A 111 7.88 -11.27 -0.03
C TYR A 111 6.78 -10.23 -0.11
N GLY A 112 5.69 -10.53 0.56
CA GLY A 112 4.56 -9.65 0.74
C GLY A 112 3.44 -10.31 1.50
N LEU A 113 2.26 -9.72 1.42
CA LEU A 113 1.09 -10.17 2.19
C LEU A 113 -0.15 -10.26 1.30
N ALA A 114 -1.02 -11.22 1.61
CA ALA A 114 -2.44 -11.09 1.32
C ALA A 114 -3.10 -10.48 2.56
N VAL A 115 -3.83 -9.37 2.39
CA VAL A 115 -4.42 -8.61 3.50
C VAL A 115 -5.93 -8.62 3.38
N THR A 116 -6.59 -8.93 4.50
CA THR A 116 -8.03 -8.74 4.67
C THR A 116 -8.27 -7.62 5.67
N GLY A 117 -8.97 -6.59 5.23
CA GLY A 117 -9.44 -5.48 6.06
C GLY A 117 -10.95 -5.43 6.16
N PHE A 118 -11.45 -4.61 7.07
CA PHE A 118 -12.88 -4.36 7.28
C PHE A 118 -13.19 -2.90 7.06
N VAL A 119 -14.36 -2.66 6.46
CA VAL A 119 -14.91 -1.32 6.24
C VAL A 119 -16.43 -1.39 6.30
N HIS A 120 -17.08 -0.30 6.70
CA HIS A 120 -18.54 -0.19 6.54
C HIS A 120 -18.88 -0.01 5.04
N PRO A 121 -19.85 -0.71 4.46
CA PRO A 121 -20.18 -0.62 3.03
C PRO A 121 -20.37 0.81 2.52
N ASP A 122 -21.02 1.68 3.32
CA ASP A 122 -21.29 3.08 2.97
C ASP A 122 -20.05 4.01 3.16
N ARG A 123 -18.94 3.49 3.63
CA ARG A 123 -17.69 4.24 3.90
C ARG A 123 -16.50 3.77 3.07
N VAL A 124 -16.77 2.94 2.07
CA VAL A 124 -15.75 2.51 1.12
C VAL A 124 -15.27 3.72 0.34
N LEU A 125 -13.96 3.93 0.30
CA LEU A 125 -13.31 4.89 -0.58
C LEU A 125 -12.84 4.17 -1.84
N THR A 126 -12.90 4.86 -2.96
CA THR A 126 -12.43 4.37 -4.25
C THR A 126 -11.51 5.41 -4.88
N ASN A 127 -10.72 5.03 -5.85
CA ASN A 127 -9.93 5.96 -6.64
C ASN A 127 -10.79 6.82 -7.58
N SER A 128 -12.06 6.49 -7.75
CA SER A 128 -13.03 7.20 -8.58
C SER A 128 -14.14 7.84 -7.73
N GLY A 129 -14.57 9.04 -8.10
CA GLY A 129 -15.61 9.78 -7.38
C GLY A 129 -15.22 11.21 -7.03
N ALA A 130 -14.02 11.64 -7.43
CA ALA A 130 -13.58 13.03 -7.34
C ALA A 130 -14.52 13.96 -8.12
N ARG A 131 -14.69 15.19 -7.66
CA ARG A 131 -15.67 16.16 -8.17
C ARG A 131 -15.00 17.49 -8.48
N PRO A 132 -15.51 18.25 -9.45
CA PRO A 132 -15.04 19.62 -9.65
C PRO A 132 -15.15 20.44 -8.38
N GLY A 133 -14.03 21.09 -8.00
CA GLY A 133 -13.91 21.89 -6.78
C GLY A 133 -13.35 21.12 -5.58
N ASP A 134 -13.08 19.83 -5.69
CA ASP A 134 -12.32 19.09 -4.69
C ASP A 134 -10.87 19.57 -4.63
N VAL A 135 -10.25 19.44 -3.45
CA VAL A 135 -8.82 19.70 -3.23
C VAL A 135 -8.10 18.38 -3.01
N LEU A 136 -7.00 18.20 -3.71
CA LEU A 136 -6.10 17.05 -3.52
C LEU A 136 -5.19 17.28 -2.31
N LEU A 137 -5.08 16.27 -1.46
CA LEU A 137 -4.17 16.26 -0.32
C LEU A 137 -3.18 15.11 -0.46
N LEU A 138 -1.90 15.45 -0.56
CA LEU A 138 -0.80 14.49 -0.53
C LEU A 138 -0.34 14.33 0.92
N THR A 139 -0.36 13.12 1.45
CA THR A 139 -0.13 12.85 2.89
C THR A 139 1.30 12.46 3.23
N LYS A 140 2.15 12.26 2.22
CA LYS A 140 3.60 12.03 2.34
C LYS A 140 4.33 12.71 1.19
N PRO A 141 5.61 13.10 1.37
CA PRO A 141 6.47 13.48 0.26
C PRO A 141 6.56 12.38 -0.78
N ILE A 142 6.77 12.75 -2.03
CA ILE A 142 7.01 11.83 -3.15
C ILE A 142 8.48 11.82 -3.56
N GLY A 143 8.85 10.92 -4.48
CA GLY A 143 10.21 10.82 -5.00
C GLY A 143 10.94 9.51 -4.68
N ILE A 144 10.28 8.58 -3.97
CA ILE A 144 10.88 7.27 -3.60
C ILE A 144 11.45 6.53 -4.81
N GLY A 145 10.76 6.56 -5.96
CA GLY A 145 11.27 5.93 -7.19
C GLY A 145 12.60 6.51 -7.67
N VAL A 146 12.82 7.82 -7.49
CA VAL A 146 14.11 8.48 -7.79
C VAL A 146 15.17 8.06 -6.78
N LEU A 147 14.84 8.09 -5.48
CA LEU A 147 15.76 7.72 -4.41
C LEU A 147 16.20 6.24 -4.52
N THR A 148 15.29 5.32 -4.77
CA THR A 148 15.62 3.89 -4.95
C THR A 148 16.44 3.63 -6.22
N THR A 149 16.21 4.40 -7.28
CA THR A 149 17.05 4.34 -8.50
C THR A 149 18.45 4.88 -8.22
N ALA A 150 18.58 5.99 -7.51
CA ALA A 150 19.87 6.55 -7.09
C ALA A 150 20.62 5.59 -6.14
N GLN A 151 19.90 4.89 -5.27
CA GLN A 151 20.47 3.86 -4.39
C GLN A 151 21.08 2.70 -5.19
N LYS A 152 20.37 2.19 -6.19
CA LYS A 152 20.90 1.13 -7.07
C LYS A 152 22.14 1.56 -7.86
N ALA A 153 22.25 2.86 -8.14
CA ALA A 153 23.42 3.45 -8.80
C ALA A 153 24.54 3.86 -7.81
N GLU A 154 24.39 3.56 -6.52
CA GLU A 154 25.32 3.94 -5.43
C GLU A 154 25.54 5.48 -5.34
N MET A 155 24.55 6.27 -5.75
CA MET A 155 24.58 7.74 -5.76
C MET A 155 23.80 8.38 -4.62
N LEU A 156 23.10 7.59 -3.79
CA LEU A 156 22.24 8.10 -2.73
C LEU A 156 23.07 8.44 -1.47
N SER A 157 22.84 9.64 -0.92
CA SER A 157 23.43 10.03 0.36
C SER A 157 22.88 9.21 1.53
N ALA A 158 23.56 9.23 2.67
CA ALA A 158 23.08 8.55 3.88
C ALA A 158 21.74 9.14 4.37
N GLU A 159 21.59 10.46 4.28
CA GLU A 159 20.36 11.17 4.65
C GLU A 159 19.21 10.80 3.70
N GLY A 160 19.46 10.77 2.38
CA GLY A 160 18.46 10.36 1.39
C GLY A 160 18.04 8.90 1.58
N ARG A 161 18.98 8.01 1.95
CA ARG A 161 18.65 6.62 2.27
C ARG A 161 17.76 6.54 3.52
N ALA A 162 18.12 7.22 4.60
CA ALA A 162 17.33 7.22 5.83
C ALA A 162 15.91 7.76 5.60
N LEU A 163 15.78 8.84 4.81
CA LEU A 163 14.47 9.39 4.44
C LEU A 163 13.64 8.39 3.62
N ALA A 164 14.23 7.75 2.62
CA ALA A 164 13.53 6.75 1.80
C ALA A 164 13.05 5.57 2.65
N GLU A 165 13.91 5.05 3.54
CA GLU A 165 13.59 3.96 4.46
C GLU A 165 12.45 4.35 5.42
N GLU A 166 12.48 5.55 5.99
CA GLU A 166 11.43 6.08 6.85
C GLU A 166 10.09 6.18 6.11
N LEU A 167 10.07 6.78 4.93
CA LEU A 167 8.85 6.95 4.14
C LEU A 167 8.26 5.62 3.71
N MET A 168 9.08 4.67 3.27
CA MET A 168 8.63 3.34 2.85
C MET A 168 8.14 2.47 4.02
N THR A 169 8.61 2.70 5.23
CA THR A 169 8.18 1.94 6.42
C THR A 169 7.12 2.64 7.25
N THR A 170 6.77 3.88 6.95
CA THR A 170 5.70 4.61 7.64
C THR A 170 4.34 4.18 7.11
N LEU A 171 3.50 3.63 7.99
CA LEU A 171 2.13 3.21 7.65
C LEU A 171 1.26 4.41 7.25
N ASN A 172 0.41 4.23 6.25
CA ASN A 172 -0.63 5.21 5.87
C ASN A 172 -1.83 5.22 6.84
N LYS A 173 -1.72 4.51 7.96
CA LYS A 173 -2.76 4.40 8.99
C LYS A 173 -3.21 5.74 9.54
N SER A 174 -2.27 6.62 9.91
CA SER A 174 -2.61 7.93 10.48
C SER A 174 -3.35 8.82 9.48
N ALA A 175 -2.96 8.79 8.21
CA ALA A 175 -3.67 9.49 7.14
C ALA A 175 -5.10 8.95 7.00
N ARG A 176 -5.26 7.62 6.94
CA ARG A 176 -6.58 6.96 6.91
C ARG A 176 -7.43 7.35 8.13
N ASP A 177 -6.89 7.26 9.34
CA ASP A 177 -7.62 7.58 10.58
C ASP A 177 -8.04 9.07 10.65
N ALA A 178 -7.32 9.95 9.97
CA ALA A 178 -7.69 11.34 9.80
C ALA A 178 -8.81 11.49 8.75
N MET A 179 -8.61 10.97 7.53
CA MET A 179 -9.50 11.21 6.39
C MET A 179 -10.91 10.63 6.57
N VAL A 180 -11.06 9.47 7.26
CA VAL A 180 -12.38 8.86 7.50
C VAL A 180 -13.31 9.68 8.43
N LYS A 181 -12.79 10.76 9.04
CA LYS A 181 -13.57 11.72 9.83
C LYS A 181 -14.23 12.79 8.96
N TYR A 182 -13.86 12.86 7.71
CA TYR A 182 -14.33 13.86 6.76
C TYR A 182 -15.05 13.18 5.59
N ARG A 183 -15.72 13.97 4.78
CA ARG A 183 -16.30 13.49 3.53
C ARG A 183 -15.23 13.52 2.44
N VAL A 184 -14.59 12.38 2.22
CA VAL A 184 -13.64 12.17 1.12
C VAL A 184 -14.40 11.61 -0.08
N HIS A 185 -14.14 12.13 -1.28
CA HIS A 185 -14.83 11.69 -2.50
C HIS A 185 -14.04 10.65 -3.27
N ALA A 186 -12.71 10.71 -3.24
CA ALA A 186 -11.82 9.73 -3.86
C ALA A 186 -10.54 9.61 -3.05
N CYS A 187 -9.93 8.43 -3.09
CA CYS A 187 -8.65 8.15 -2.44
C CYS A 187 -7.92 7.07 -3.24
N THR A 188 -6.61 7.18 -3.32
CA THR A 188 -5.69 6.13 -3.78
C THR A 188 -4.36 6.31 -3.06
N ASP A 189 -3.54 5.29 -2.98
CA ASP A 189 -2.15 5.46 -2.59
C ASP A 189 -1.27 5.69 -3.82
N VAL A 190 -0.11 6.29 -3.63
CA VAL A 190 0.85 6.56 -4.72
C VAL A 190 1.98 5.57 -4.64
N THR A 191 2.03 4.64 -5.59
CA THR A 191 3.01 3.55 -5.67
C THR A 191 3.82 3.59 -6.99
N GLY A 192 3.92 2.47 -7.70
CA GLY A 192 4.82 2.29 -8.85
C GLY A 192 4.57 3.21 -10.04
N PHE A 193 3.35 3.66 -10.27
CA PHE A 193 3.01 4.59 -11.36
C PHE A 193 3.31 6.06 -11.04
N GLY A 194 3.68 6.36 -9.80
CA GLY A 194 3.96 7.71 -9.32
C GLY A 194 2.73 8.61 -9.28
N LEU A 195 2.94 9.86 -8.84
CA LEU A 195 1.85 10.80 -8.67
C LEU A 195 1.03 11.02 -9.94
N LEU A 196 1.68 11.18 -11.09
CA LEU A 196 1.00 11.45 -12.36
C LEU A 196 0.16 10.25 -12.83
N GLY A 197 0.68 9.03 -12.67
CA GLY A 197 -0.06 7.82 -13.06
C GLY A 197 -1.32 7.63 -12.23
N HIS A 198 -1.20 7.65 -10.89
CA HIS A 198 -2.36 7.49 -10.01
C HIS A 198 -3.34 8.66 -10.08
N SER A 199 -2.85 9.91 -10.28
CA SER A 199 -3.71 11.06 -10.56
C SER A 199 -4.49 10.89 -11.86
N TYR A 200 -3.86 10.35 -12.90
CA TYR A 200 -4.53 10.06 -14.16
C TYR A 200 -5.64 9.02 -14.01
N GLU A 201 -5.38 7.93 -13.28
CA GLU A 201 -6.40 6.91 -12.99
C GLU A 201 -7.59 7.51 -12.22
N MET A 202 -7.33 8.34 -11.20
CA MET A 202 -8.36 9.04 -10.46
C MET A 202 -9.17 10.00 -11.35
N ALA A 203 -8.51 10.79 -12.19
CA ALA A 203 -9.15 11.70 -13.12
C ALA A 203 -10.05 10.96 -14.10
N GLN A 204 -9.52 9.89 -14.72
CA GLN A 204 -10.24 9.07 -15.69
C GLN A 204 -11.41 8.34 -15.04
N GLY A 205 -11.22 7.72 -13.86
CA GLY A 205 -12.27 7.01 -13.13
C GLY A 205 -13.40 7.92 -12.64
N SER A 206 -13.11 9.21 -12.45
CA SER A 206 -14.03 10.24 -11.96
C SER A 206 -14.65 11.11 -13.07
N ASP A 207 -14.15 11.01 -14.31
CA ASP A 207 -14.53 11.87 -15.45
C ASP A 207 -14.31 13.37 -15.15
N VAL A 208 -13.13 13.69 -14.61
CA VAL A 208 -12.69 15.05 -14.26
C VAL A 208 -11.27 15.33 -14.73
N GLU A 209 -10.87 16.59 -14.74
CA GLU A 209 -9.47 17.00 -14.86
C GLU A 209 -8.89 17.27 -13.48
N LEU A 210 -7.63 16.87 -13.26
CA LEU A 210 -6.86 17.20 -12.07
C LEU A 210 -5.77 18.20 -12.42
N GLU A 211 -5.72 19.32 -11.71
CA GLU A 211 -4.68 20.33 -11.80
C GLU A 211 -3.70 20.16 -10.64
N LEU A 212 -2.41 19.99 -10.96
CA LEU A 212 -1.35 19.81 -9.97
C LEU A 212 -0.45 21.03 -9.95
N GLU A 213 -0.40 21.73 -8.81
CA GLU A 213 0.54 22.82 -8.58
C GLU A 213 1.89 22.25 -8.17
N VAL A 214 2.87 22.30 -9.09
CA VAL A 214 4.20 21.67 -8.88
C VAL A 214 4.89 22.24 -7.64
N ASP A 215 4.79 23.55 -7.40
CA ASP A 215 5.42 24.24 -6.27
C ASP A 215 4.78 23.90 -4.91
N ALA A 216 3.62 23.25 -4.91
CA ALA A 216 2.91 22.80 -3.71
C ALA A 216 3.18 21.32 -3.37
N ILE A 217 4.01 20.63 -4.16
CA ILE A 217 4.32 19.21 -3.96
C ILE A 217 5.61 19.09 -3.14
N ASP A 218 5.53 18.42 -1.99
CA ASP A 218 6.69 18.05 -1.17
C ASP A 218 7.46 16.90 -1.83
N LEU A 219 8.77 17.12 -2.05
CA LEU A 219 9.72 16.19 -2.66
C LEU A 219 10.77 15.72 -1.66
#